data_2556d1f1befe12f0fa6c6c64348c9aa4
#
_entry.id   2556d1f1befe12f0fa6c6c64348c9aa4
#
_cell.length_a   1.000
_cell.length_b   1.000
_cell.length_c   1.000
_cell.angle_alpha   90.00
_cell.angle_beta   90.00
_cell.angle_gamma   90.00
#
_symmetry.space_group_name_H-M   'P 1'
#
loop_
_entity.id
_entity.type
_entity.pdbx_description
1 polymer ?
#
loop_
_entity_poly.entity_id
_entity_poly.type
_entity_poly.pdbx_seq_one_letter_code
_entity_poly.pdbx_strand_id
1 'polypeptide(L)'
;MLTKGTIRITGDRMVLTQVGRNAQTARVNGTQASFRQKRDGMEQYIHGVADQIFYDTRTDQVTLTGRARLQRQNCNQPVDEITGGHIVYSASTETFSVDGQQRGERPGRVRIVIQPQTTQEGGKAANQPCKPGSPLPLQPEKSLSRPTPAQPTSRKP
;
A
#
# COMPACT_ATOMS: atom_id res chain seq x y z
N MET A 1 15.78 -12.05 1.46
CA MET A 1 14.93 -11.53 0.35
C MET A 1 14.66 -12.67 -0.63
N LEU A 2 13.40 -12.83 -1.05
CA LEU A 2 12.96 -13.78 -2.10
C LEU A 2 12.44 -12.96 -3.27
N THR A 3 12.77 -13.41 -4.50
CA THR A 3 12.27 -12.80 -5.74
C THR A 3 11.79 -13.89 -6.68
N LYS A 4 10.58 -13.74 -7.24
CA LYS A 4 10.02 -14.59 -8.30
C LYS A 4 9.24 -13.71 -9.28
N GLY A 5 9.75 -13.54 -10.50
CA GLY A 5 9.17 -12.61 -11.47
C GLY A 5 9.10 -11.18 -10.91
N THR A 6 7.90 -10.61 -10.88
CA THR A 6 7.63 -9.27 -10.33
C THR A 6 7.41 -9.26 -8.80
N ILE A 7 7.35 -10.45 -8.18
CA ILE A 7 7.14 -10.62 -6.73
C ILE A 7 8.48 -10.47 -6.00
N ARG A 8 8.47 -9.67 -4.94
CA ARG A 8 9.59 -9.50 -4.01
C ARG A 8 9.08 -9.58 -2.57
N ILE A 9 9.71 -10.45 -1.76
CA ILE A 9 9.37 -10.62 -0.34
C ILE A 9 10.63 -10.41 0.50
N THR A 10 10.53 -9.62 1.55
CA THR A 10 11.63 -9.35 2.48
C THR A 10 11.16 -9.54 3.93
N GLY A 11 12.09 -9.84 4.82
CA GLY A 11 11.85 -9.98 6.26
C GLY A 11 13.14 -10.39 6.97
N ASP A 12 13.06 -10.51 8.29
CA ASP A 12 14.22 -10.78 9.16
C ASP A 12 14.64 -12.25 9.07
N ARG A 13 13.67 -13.17 9.00
CA ARG A 13 13.89 -14.60 8.89
C ARG A 13 13.05 -15.20 7.78
N MET A 14 13.65 -16.03 6.96
CA MET A 14 12.98 -16.72 5.86
C MET A 14 13.28 -18.21 5.94
N VAL A 15 12.23 -19.03 5.79
CA VAL A 15 12.31 -20.49 5.66
C VAL A 15 11.68 -20.87 4.33
N LEU A 16 12.46 -21.50 3.47
CA LEU A 16 12.01 -22.08 2.21
C LEU A 16 11.84 -23.57 2.39
N THR A 17 10.71 -24.11 1.97
CA THR A 17 10.44 -25.54 2.00
C THR A 17 10.05 -25.98 0.59
N GLN A 18 10.75 -26.98 0.08
CA GLN A 18 10.40 -27.56 -1.22
C GLN A 18 9.24 -28.55 -1.04
N VAL A 19 8.18 -28.37 -1.82
CA VAL A 19 6.98 -29.20 -1.81
C VAL A 19 6.86 -29.86 -3.20
N GLY A 20 7.40 -31.05 -3.35
CA GLY A 20 7.44 -31.74 -4.64
C GLY A 20 8.57 -31.24 -5.56
N ARG A 21 8.47 -31.58 -6.85
CA ARG A 21 9.57 -31.31 -7.82
C ARG A 21 9.70 -29.85 -8.21
N ASN A 22 8.59 -29.12 -8.30
CA ASN A 22 8.56 -27.76 -8.86
C ASN A 22 7.81 -26.73 -7.98
N ALA A 23 7.47 -27.10 -6.75
CA ALA A 23 6.74 -26.21 -5.85
C ALA A 23 7.55 -25.92 -4.59
N GLN A 24 7.53 -24.69 -4.17
CA GLN A 24 8.20 -24.24 -2.96
C GLN A 24 7.22 -23.40 -2.15
N THR A 25 7.33 -23.46 -0.84
CA THR A 25 6.68 -22.52 0.06
C THR A 25 7.73 -21.69 0.78
N ALA A 26 7.43 -20.42 0.97
CA ALA A 26 8.27 -19.51 1.74
C ALA A 26 7.49 -19.00 2.95
N ARG A 27 8.08 -19.12 4.13
CA ARG A 27 7.60 -18.48 5.35
C ARG A 27 8.59 -17.41 5.74
N VAL A 28 8.12 -16.20 5.83
CA VAL A 28 8.92 -15.01 6.14
C VAL A 28 8.36 -14.36 7.39
N ASN A 29 9.20 -14.17 8.39
CA ASN A 29 8.87 -13.48 9.62
C ASN A 29 9.72 -12.22 9.71
N GLY A 30 9.16 -11.17 10.32
CA GLY A 30 9.87 -9.93 10.56
C GLY A 30 9.06 -8.97 11.40
N THR A 31 9.72 -8.00 12.00
CA THR A 31 9.06 -6.91 12.74
C THR A 31 8.14 -6.12 11.81
N GLN A 32 8.46 -6.15 10.50
CA GLN A 32 7.63 -5.80 9.36
C GLN A 32 8.14 -6.57 8.14
N ALA A 33 7.66 -7.82 7.97
CA ALA A 33 7.88 -8.50 6.71
C ALA A 33 7.10 -7.79 5.61
N SER A 34 7.69 -7.67 4.41
CA SER A 34 7.06 -6.95 3.30
C SER A 34 6.97 -7.80 2.04
N PHE A 35 5.89 -7.61 1.32
CA PHE A 35 5.59 -8.18 0.01
C PHE A 35 5.38 -7.05 -0.99
N ARG A 36 5.95 -7.17 -2.17
CA ARG A 36 5.71 -6.22 -3.27
C ARG A 36 5.63 -6.98 -4.59
N GLN A 37 4.63 -6.64 -5.40
CA GLN A 37 4.44 -7.15 -6.75
C GLN A 37 4.15 -5.98 -7.68
N LYS A 38 4.85 -5.92 -8.82
CA LYS A 38 4.46 -5.05 -9.93
C LYS A 38 3.38 -5.75 -10.76
N ARG A 39 2.31 -5.03 -11.09
CA ARG A 39 1.27 -5.53 -11.99
C ARG A 39 1.75 -5.47 -13.43
N ASP A 40 1.39 -6.49 -14.20
CA ASP A 40 1.80 -6.57 -15.59
C ASP A 40 1.14 -5.46 -16.44
N GLY A 41 1.95 -4.81 -17.28
CA GLY A 41 1.49 -3.76 -18.19
C GLY A 41 1.11 -2.42 -17.52
N MET A 42 1.31 -2.27 -16.21
CA MET A 42 0.93 -1.06 -15.46
C MET A 42 2.04 -0.60 -14.53
N GLU A 43 2.12 0.71 -14.26
CA GLU A 43 2.97 1.26 -13.19
C GLU A 43 2.26 1.19 -11.83
N GLN A 44 1.58 0.09 -11.60
CA GLN A 44 0.88 -0.21 -10.36
C GLN A 44 1.59 -1.32 -9.60
N TYR A 45 1.55 -1.20 -8.28
CA TYR A 45 2.17 -2.14 -7.37
C TYR A 45 1.16 -2.59 -6.32
N ILE A 46 1.22 -3.86 -5.96
CA ILE A 46 0.61 -4.37 -4.74
C ILE A 46 1.72 -4.43 -3.69
N HIS A 47 1.50 -3.79 -2.57
CA HIS A 47 2.44 -3.75 -1.45
C HIS A 47 1.74 -4.25 -0.19
N GLY A 48 2.28 -5.28 0.44
CA GLY A 48 1.77 -5.86 1.67
C GLY A 48 2.82 -5.84 2.77
N VAL A 49 2.38 -5.62 4.00
CA VAL A 49 3.22 -5.75 5.20
C VAL A 49 2.48 -6.55 6.26
N ALA A 50 3.21 -7.35 7.04
CA ALA A 50 2.68 -8.17 8.13
C ALA A 50 3.79 -8.63 9.05
N ASP A 51 3.44 -9.23 10.20
CA ASP A 51 4.41 -9.88 11.08
C ASP A 51 4.92 -11.19 10.47
N GLN A 52 4.06 -11.87 9.72
CA GLN A 52 4.39 -13.09 9.00
C GLN A 52 3.80 -13.08 7.59
N ILE A 53 4.60 -13.47 6.61
CA ILE A 53 4.17 -13.67 5.23
C ILE A 53 4.43 -15.14 4.87
N PHE A 54 3.41 -15.80 4.35
CA PHE A 54 3.50 -17.12 3.76
C PHE A 54 3.22 -17.03 2.27
N TYR A 55 4.09 -17.59 1.45
CA TYR A 55 3.96 -17.61 -0.01
C TYR A 55 4.01 -19.04 -0.53
N ASP A 56 3.01 -19.43 -1.30
CA ASP A 56 2.96 -20.71 -2.02
C ASP A 56 3.18 -20.46 -3.51
N THR A 57 4.30 -20.95 -4.03
CA THR A 57 4.68 -20.73 -5.45
C THR A 57 3.82 -21.51 -6.43
N ARG A 58 3.10 -22.53 -5.97
CA ARG A 58 2.22 -23.36 -6.81
C ARG A 58 0.92 -22.66 -7.14
N THR A 59 0.37 -22.00 -6.15
CA THR A 59 -0.93 -21.28 -6.27
C THR A 59 -0.75 -19.79 -6.51
N ASP A 60 0.50 -19.28 -6.44
CA ASP A 60 0.84 -17.86 -6.43
C ASP A 60 0.06 -17.08 -5.36
N GLN A 61 -0.15 -17.72 -4.20
CA GLN A 61 -0.91 -17.17 -3.10
C GLN A 61 0.02 -16.64 -2.02
N VAL A 62 -0.25 -15.41 -1.59
CA VAL A 62 0.45 -14.74 -0.49
C VAL A 62 -0.53 -14.57 0.67
N THR A 63 -0.13 -15.07 1.83
CA THR A 63 -0.88 -14.93 3.08
C THR A 63 -0.12 -14.03 4.02
N LEU A 64 -0.75 -12.94 4.44
CA LEU A 64 -0.23 -11.98 5.41
C LEU A 64 -0.95 -12.19 6.74
N THR A 65 -0.19 -12.38 7.81
CA THR A 65 -0.73 -12.65 9.15
C THR A 65 -0.06 -11.75 10.19
N GLY A 66 -0.87 -11.20 11.08
CA GLY A 66 -0.44 -10.28 12.13
C GLY A 66 -0.24 -8.86 11.63
N ARG A 67 -1.04 -7.92 12.13
CA ARG A 67 -1.01 -6.51 11.74
C ARG A 67 -0.92 -6.33 10.22
N ALA A 68 -1.68 -7.17 9.50
CA ALA A 68 -1.60 -7.25 8.07
C ALA A 68 -2.18 -6.00 7.41
N ARG A 69 -1.45 -5.45 6.44
CA ARG A 69 -1.86 -4.33 5.61
C ARG A 69 -1.51 -4.65 4.16
N LEU A 70 -2.44 -4.43 3.28
CA LEU A 70 -2.26 -4.56 1.83
C LEU A 70 -2.66 -3.25 1.17
N GLN A 71 -1.81 -2.72 0.31
CA GLN A 71 -2.04 -1.48 -0.42
C GLN A 71 -1.89 -1.70 -1.91
N ARG A 72 -2.79 -1.14 -2.69
CA ARG A 72 -2.55 -0.90 -4.10
C ARG A 72 -1.94 0.49 -4.26
N GLN A 73 -0.82 0.56 -4.95
CA GLN A 73 -0.08 1.81 -5.18
C GLN A 73 -0.03 2.10 -6.67
N ASN A 74 -0.25 3.35 -7.03
CA ASN A 74 0.01 3.89 -8.35
C ASN A 74 1.22 4.83 -8.25
N CYS A 75 2.32 4.49 -8.91
CA CYS A 75 3.57 5.27 -8.84
C CYS A 75 4.06 5.56 -7.41
N ASN A 76 3.97 4.61 -6.49
CA ASN A 76 4.29 4.75 -5.06
C ASN A 76 3.27 5.54 -4.21
N GLN A 77 2.17 6.00 -4.79
CA GLN A 77 1.08 6.61 -4.04
C GLN A 77 0.01 5.54 -3.71
N PRO A 78 -0.39 5.37 -2.45
CA PRO A 78 -1.44 4.43 -2.09
C PRO A 78 -2.77 4.90 -2.68
N VAL A 79 -3.44 4.00 -3.40
CA VAL A 79 -4.78 4.21 -3.96
C VAL A 79 -5.82 3.54 -3.08
N ASP A 80 -5.58 2.29 -2.71
CA ASP A 80 -6.45 1.53 -1.81
C ASP A 80 -5.63 0.95 -0.66
N GLU A 81 -6.26 0.82 0.48
CA GLU A 81 -5.66 0.21 1.66
C GLU A 81 -6.63 -0.75 2.34
N ILE A 82 -6.13 -1.92 2.69
CA ILE A 82 -6.83 -2.98 3.39
C ILE A 82 -6.03 -3.34 4.62
N THR A 83 -6.66 -3.38 5.77
CA THR A 83 -6.04 -3.80 7.02
C THR A 83 -6.89 -4.86 7.71
N GLY A 84 -6.23 -5.85 8.28
CA GLY A 84 -6.88 -6.94 9.01
C GLY A 84 -5.89 -7.80 9.79
N GLY A 85 -6.37 -8.81 10.47
CA GLY A 85 -5.53 -9.79 11.17
C GLY A 85 -4.92 -10.82 10.22
N HIS A 86 -5.66 -11.14 9.16
CA HIS A 86 -5.28 -12.15 8.18
C HIS A 86 -5.77 -11.72 6.79
N ILE A 87 -4.86 -11.63 5.83
CA ILE A 87 -5.14 -11.26 4.44
C ILE A 87 -4.55 -12.33 3.54
N VAL A 88 -5.37 -12.87 2.65
CA VAL A 88 -4.94 -13.80 1.60
C VAL A 88 -5.05 -13.08 0.26
N TYR A 89 -3.96 -12.99 -0.46
CA TYR A 89 -3.86 -12.38 -1.78
C TYR A 89 -3.45 -13.43 -2.80
N SER A 90 -4.21 -13.57 -3.87
CA SER A 90 -3.87 -14.38 -5.05
C SER A 90 -3.22 -13.50 -6.10
N ALA A 91 -1.94 -13.72 -6.36
CA ALA A 91 -1.17 -12.91 -7.30
C ALA A 91 -1.56 -13.18 -8.77
N SER A 92 -2.07 -14.39 -9.06
CA SER A 92 -2.49 -14.77 -10.41
C SER A 92 -3.85 -14.19 -10.82
N THR A 93 -4.77 -14.05 -9.85
CA THR A 93 -6.12 -13.51 -10.09
C THR A 93 -6.31 -12.09 -9.60
N GLU A 94 -5.30 -11.56 -8.89
CA GLU A 94 -5.32 -10.23 -8.25
C GLU A 94 -6.51 -10.03 -7.29
N THR A 95 -6.97 -11.12 -6.69
CA THR A 95 -8.06 -11.11 -5.72
C THR A 95 -7.51 -11.21 -4.30
N PHE A 96 -8.24 -10.64 -3.36
CA PHE A 96 -7.89 -10.74 -1.94
C PHE A 96 -9.10 -11.09 -1.10
N SER A 97 -8.82 -11.78 0.00
CA SER A 97 -9.75 -12.10 1.06
C SER A 97 -9.17 -11.59 2.37
N VAL A 98 -10.00 -10.99 3.21
CA VAL A 98 -9.57 -10.38 4.47
C VAL A 98 -10.39 -10.93 5.61
N ASP A 99 -9.71 -11.32 6.68
CA ASP A 99 -10.33 -11.76 7.92
C ASP A 99 -9.81 -10.90 9.08
N GLY A 100 -10.72 -10.47 9.94
CA GLY A 100 -10.36 -9.69 11.12
C GLY A 100 -9.73 -10.52 12.23
N GLN A 101 -9.86 -11.85 12.20
CA GLN A 101 -9.38 -12.73 13.26
C GLN A 101 -7.94 -13.20 12.99
N GLN A 102 -7.05 -13.00 13.95
CA GLN A 102 -5.90 -13.86 14.14
C GLN A 102 -6.36 -15.10 14.92
N ARG A 103 -5.89 -16.29 14.52
CA ARG A 103 -6.17 -17.53 15.24
C ARG A 103 -5.84 -17.36 16.73
N GLY A 104 -6.88 -17.35 17.58
CA GLY A 104 -6.75 -17.34 19.03
C GLY A 104 -6.81 -15.97 19.71
N GLU A 105 -6.96 -14.87 18.96
CA GLU A 105 -7.12 -13.52 19.52
C GLU A 105 -8.58 -13.02 19.40
N ARG A 106 -8.86 -11.90 20.11
CA ARG A 106 -10.17 -11.24 20.04
C ARG A 106 -10.53 -10.88 18.60
N PRO A 107 -11.82 -10.87 18.23
CA PRO A 107 -12.24 -10.49 16.89
C PRO A 107 -11.64 -9.14 16.49
N GLY A 108 -10.73 -9.17 15.53
CA GLY A 108 -10.15 -7.96 14.95
C GLY A 108 -11.11 -7.32 13.96
N ARG A 109 -10.90 -6.03 13.67
CA ARG A 109 -11.69 -5.31 12.68
C ARG A 109 -10.99 -5.35 11.32
N VAL A 110 -11.77 -5.57 10.27
CA VAL A 110 -11.34 -5.34 8.89
C VAL A 110 -11.63 -3.88 8.55
N ARG A 111 -10.64 -3.20 7.98
CA ARG A 111 -10.82 -1.85 7.44
C ARG A 111 -10.39 -1.85 5.98
N ILE A 112 -11.25 -1.36 5.11
CA ILE A 112 -10.98 -1.18 3.68
C ILE A 112 -11.21 0.29 3.37
N VAL A 113 -10.21 0.94 2.79
CA VAL A 113 -10.28 2.31 2.29
C VAL A 113 -10.04 2.24 0.79
N ILE A 114 -11.05 2.58 0.01
CA ILE A 114 -10.98 2.67 -1.45
C ILE A 114 -11.09 4.14 -1.81
N GLN A 115 -10.06 4.67 -2.48
CA GLN A 115 -10.16 6.03 -3.01
C GLN A 115 -10.96 5.99 -4.32
N PRO A 116 -12.03 6.80 -4.45
CA PRO A 116 -12.73 6.91 -5.70
C PRO A 116 -11.74 7.41 -6.76
N GLN A 117 -11.59 6.62 -7.82
CA GLN A 117 -10.89 7.11 -8.99
C GLN A 117 -11.82 8.16 -9.62
N THR A 118 -11.46 9.42 -9.51
CA THR A 118 -12.10 10.46 -10.32
C THR A 118 -11.82 10.10 -11.77
N THR A 119 -12.84 9.55 -12.46
CA THR A 119 -12.85 9.45 -13.89
C THR A 119 -12.91 10.88 -14.39
N GLN A 120 -11.76 11.51 -14.61
CA GLN A 120 -11.72 12.63 -15.53
C GLN A 120 -12.09 12.04 -16.89
N GLU A 121 -13.31 12.31 -17.34
CA GLU A 121 -13.70 12.14 -18.71
C GLU A 121 -12.68 12.92 -19.57
N GLY A 122 -11.86 12.19 -20.27
CA GLY A 122 -10.83 12.76 -21.13
C GLY A 122 -9.54 11.96 -21.10
N GLY A 123 -9.59 10.78 -21.68
CA GLY A 123 -8.49 10.01 -22.28
C GLY A 123 -7.10 10.04 -21.65
N LYS A 124 -6.56 8.85 -21.37
CA LYS A 124 -5.11 8.54 -21.23
C LYS A 124 -4.41 8.72 -19.90
N ALA A 125 -5.06 8.55 -18.76
CA ALA A 125 -4.33 8.58 -17.46
C ALA A 125 -3.83 7.20 -16.97
N ALA A 126 -4.20 6.07 -17.62
CA ALA A 126 -3.82 4.75 -17.12
C ALA A 126 -2.39 4.30 -17.45
N ASN A 127 -1.67 5.02 -18.33
CA ASN A 127 -0.37 4.59 -18.87
C ASN A 127 0.72 5.66 -18.84
N GLN A 128 0.61 6.67 -17.97
CA GLN A 128 1.71 7.62 -17.84
C GLN A 128 2.83 6.97 -17.02
N PRO A 129 4.07 6.92 -17.56
CA PRO A 129 5.22 6.49 -16.77
C PRO A 129 5.35 7.39 -15.54
N CYS A 130 5.58 6.76 -14.39
CA CYS A 130 5.79 7.48 -13.14
C CYS A 130 6.96 8.45 -13.28
N LYS A 131 6.69 9.74 -13.37
CA LYS A 131 7.75 10.73 -13.30
C LYS A 131 8.37 10.67 -11.91
N PRO A 132 9.69 10.48 -11.76
CA PRO A 132 10.35 10.62 -10.47
C PRO A 132 10.05 12.04 -9.97
N GLY A 133 9.54 12.13 -8.73
CA GLY A 133 8.90 13.27 -8.11
C GLY A 133 9.35 14.64 -8.63
N SER A 134 8.47 15.29 -9.38
CA SER A 134 8.56 16.74 -9.48
C SER A 134 8.30 17.30 -8.09
N PRO A 135 9.18 18.16 -7.54
CA PRO A 135 8.87 18.86 -6.30
C PRO A 135 7.52 19.56 -6.49
N LEU A 136 6.61 19.36 -5.55
CA LEU A 136 5.38 20.15 -5.52
C LEU A 136 5.79 21.63 -5.57
N PRO A 137 5.28 22.42 -6.53
CA PRO A 137 5.53 23.86 -6.50
C PRO A 137 4.93 24.36 -5.19
N LEU A 138 5.79 24.84 -4.30
CA LEU A 138 5.38 25.56 -3.12
C LEU A 138 4.57 26.76 -3.62
N GLN A 139 3.25 26.68 -3.51
CA GLN A 139 2.42 27.86 -3.74
C GLN A 139 2.84 28.89 -2.70
N PRO A 140 3.25 30.11 -3.10
CA PRO A 140 3.51 31.16 -2.14
C PRO A 140 2.23 31.39 -1.36
N GLU A 141 2.32 31.23 -0.04
CA GLU A 141 1.26 31.60 0.90
C GLU A 141 0.79 33.01 0.53
N LYS A 142 -0.52 33.12 0.24
CA LYS A 142 -1.13 34.45 0.10
C LYS A 142 -0.84 35.20 1.38
N SER A 143 0.02 36.22 1.24
CA SER A 143 0.37 37.18 2.26
C SER A 143 -0.85 37.48 3.12
N LEU A 144 -0.79 37.09 4.40
CA LEU A 144 -1.74 37.54 5.41
C LEU A 144 -1.64 39.05 5.47
N SER A 145 -2.63 39.72 4.92
CA SER A 145 -2.76 41.17 5.01
C SER A 145 -2.78 41.56 6.49
N ARG A 146 -1.74 42.23 6.91
CA ARG A 146 -1.61 42.81 8.25
C ARG A 146 -2.77 43.78 8.47
N PRO A 147 -3.55 43.66 9.55
CA PRO A 147 -4.58 44.65 9.83
C PRO A 147 -3.91 46.00 10.08
N THR A 148 -4.35 47.01 9.34
CA THR A 148 -3.92 48.40 9.48
C THR A 148 -4.33 48.89 10.89
N PRO A 149 -3.42 49.46 11.69
CA PRO A 149 -3.78 50.04 12.96
C PRO A 149 -4.69 51.27 12.76
N ALA A 150 -5.80 51.28 13.50
CA ALA A 150 -6.77 52.39 13.50
C ALA A 150 -6.09 53.70 13.91
N GLN A 151 -6.25 54.73 13.11
CA GLN A 151 -5.84 56.07 13.45
C GLN A 151 -6.69 56.65 14.61
N PRO A 152 -6.09 57.34 15.58
CA PRO A 152 -6.85 58.01 16.63
C PRO A 152 -7.57 59.25 16.06
N THR A 153 -8.87 59.28 16.24
CA THR A 153 -9.71 60.45 15.95
C THR A 153 -9.32 61.61 16.86
N SER A 154 -8.69 62.62 16.30
CA SER A 154 -8.43 63.89 16.93
C SER A 154 -9.76 64.64 17.18
N ARG A 155 -10.17 64.77 18.45
CA ARG A 155 -11.19 65.71 18.87
C ARG A 155 -10.58 67.11 18.97
N LYS A 156 -11.13 68.07 18.28
CA LYS A 156 -10.84 69.48 18.41
C LYS A 156 -12.00 70.14 19.17
N PRO A 157 -11.72 71.18 19.97
CA PRO A 157 -12.59 71.77 20.97
C PRO A 157 -13.83 72.52 20.42
#